data_63512b0b7187051425ebefc93e426b2f
#
_entry.id   63512b0b7187051425ebefc93e426b2f
#
_cell.length_a   1.000
_cell.length_b   1.000
_cell.length_c   1.000
_cell.angle_alpha   90.00
_cell.angle_beta   90.00
_cell.angle_gamma   90.00
#
_symmetry.space_group_name_H-M   'P 1'
#
loop_
_entity.id
_entity.type
_entity.pdbx_description
1 polymer ?
#
loop_
_entity_poly.entity_id
_entity_poly.type
_entity_poly.pdbx_seq_one_letter_code
_entity_poly.pdbx_strand_id
1 'polypeptide(L)'
;MKRSAIFIGFTIGVLGSITPGAGRVALADDGMPPAPAALDPSSAVNPVSTIVSGAGIKVGDGTILRPQFGIETGVISNVFYQADQPITAGLLRLLFEIGTGSLSGQRLTIQGAHDGEDDAAPQTVTAQNTGSFQYTADVYATWDQYLSTNDNVTAQGGLGGGLLLRGLVNPQHALQFGFQDHFSRVIRATNFESNTDTNRDVNDLGLRLNYAPIGRSLGGYLYYQNRIDVFEASEQQFANRLQNTVGLRINWQWLPLTRVFGDVSAGYFTGIGSSDKVNSFPFAVLGGIQTALTLNTTVNAHIGYKNGFYSSGPSYSAIAAGALFGYRYSPLGRITALYEYDHQDSINANFYRDHMFQVGLEQFLVPFVVFAQGELRLRQYDGTIVMGTTGNTRDDVIIGANVGMRYSFRDWLAGTLDYMLQDVQTDFRYDVGRGMISNPSFVRHELVLGVRAAY
;
A
#
# COMPACT_ATOMS: atom_id res chain seq x y z
N MET A 1 -5.33 39.65 -7.61
CA MET A 1 -4.21 39.21 -6.76
C MET A 1 -4.65 39.24 -5.30
N LYS A 2 -5.14 38.14 -4.76
CA LYS A 2 -5.34 37.95 -3.31
C LYS A 2 -4.61 36.66 -2.97
N ARG A 3 -3.50 36.78 -2.28
CA ARG A 3 -2.77 35.65 -1.69
C ARG A 3 -3.53 35.20 -0.45
N SER A 4 -4.19 34.07 -0.51
CA SER A 4 -4.69 33.37 0.68
C SER A 4 -3.54 32.59 1.27
N ALA A 5 -3.06 33.02 2.42
CA ALA A 5 -2.13 32.24 3.23
C ALA A 5 -2.91 31.04 3.81
N ILE A 6 -2.56 29.85 3.41
CA ILE A 6 -3.01 28.62 4.06
C ILE A 6 -2.25 28.52 5.37
N PHE A 7 -2.94 28.81 6.46
CA PHE A 7 -2.47 28.46 7.80
C PHE A 7 -2.59 26.94 7.95
N ILE A 8 -1.47 26.25 7.88
CA ILE A 8 -1.39 24.86 8.34
C ILE A 8 -1.38 24.93 9.87
N GLY A 9 -2.58 24.94 10.43
CA GLY A 9 -2.75 24.71 11.86
C GLY A 9 -2.51 23.22 12.11
N PHE A 10 -1.45 22.89 12.84
CA PHE A 10 -1.29 21.60 13.47
C PHE A 10 -2.41 21.42 14.51
N THR A 11 -3.56 21.05 14.05
CA THR A 11 -4.58 20.47 14.92
C THR A 11 -4.21 18.97 14.95
N ILE A 12 -3.83 18.50 16.12
CA ILE A 12 -3.79 17.04 16.40
C ILE A 12 -5.25 16.60 16.34
N GLY A 13 -5.75 16.44 15.14
CA GLY A 13 -7.05 15.89 14.85
C GLY A 13 -6.87 14.37 14.74
N VAL A 14 -7.18 13.69 15.81
CA VAL A 14 -7.32 12.25 15.83
C VAL A 14 -8.47 11.90 14.92
N LEU A 15 -8.25 11.56 13.67
CA LEU A 15 -9.22 10.88 12.79
C LEU A 15 -8.61 10.60 11.40
N GLY A 16 -8.26 9.36 11.10
CA GLY A 16 -7.71 8.90 9.86
C GLY A 16 -8.22 7.54 9.38
N SER A 17 -8.26 7.10 8.16
CA SER A 17 -8.96 5.91 7.64
C SER A 17 -8.09 4.89 6.94
N ILE A 18 -8.58 3.68 6.85
CA ILE A 18 -8.06 2.64 5.97
C ILE A 18 -9.23 2.08 5.18
N THR A 19 -9.09 2.01 3.89
CA THR A 19 -9.86 1.06 3.09
C THR A 19 -9.49 -0.34 3.57
N PRO A 20 -10.43 -1.25 3.71
CA PRO A 20 -10.11 -2.65 3.57
C PRO A 20 -9.75 -2.84 2.09
N GLY A 21 -8.61 -2.30 1.69
CA GLY A 21 -7.95 -2.64 0.45
C GLY A 21 -7.72 -4.13 0.48
N ALA A 22 -7.78 -4.76 -0.66
CA ALA A 22 -7.61 -6.16 -0.90
C ALA A 22 -6.71 -6.79 0.15
N GLY A 23 -7.33 -7.46 1.06
CA GLY A 23 -6.86 -8.25 2.16
C GLY A 23 -5.39 -8.59 2.25
N ARG A 24 -4.51 -7.60 2.31
CA ARG A 24 -3.35 -7.78 3.15
C ARG A 24 -3.88 -7.74 4.56
N VAL A 25 -4.48 -8.86 4.97
CA VAL A 25 -4.59 -9.18 6.37
C VAL A 25 -3.14 -9.12 6.81
N ALA A 26 -2.72 -7.95 7.31
CA ALA A 26 -1.54 -7.89 8.13
C ALA A 26 -1.80 -8.95 9.18
N LEU A 27 -1.10 -10.07 9.06
CA LEU A 27 -1.13 -11.12 10.04
C LEU A 27 -0.52 -10.48 11.26
N ALA A 28 -1.41 -9.77 11.95
CA ALA A 28 -1.07 -9.17 13.18
C ALA A 28 -0.42 -10.24 14.02
N ASP A 29 0.78 -9.99 14.48
CA ASP A 29 1.31 -10.63 15.65
C ASP A 29 0.45 -10.17 16.83
N ASP A 30 -0.67 -10.85 17.02
CA ASP A 30 -1.68 -10.53 18.02
C ASP A 30 -1.22 -10.91 19.43
N GLY A 31 0.11 -10.91 19.71
CA GLY A 31 0.67 -11.33 20.99
C GLY A 31 0.53 -12.84 21.25
N MET A 32 0.03 -13.61 20.28
CA MET A 32 0.17 -15.05 20.25
C MET A 32 1.60 -15.38 19.85
N PRO A 33 2.19 -16.53 20.29
CA PRO A 33 3.52 -16.91 19.83
C PRO A 33 3.52 -16.81 18.31
N PRO A 34 4.43 -16.04 17.71
CA PRO A 34 4.45 -15.85 16.28
C PRO A 34 4.56 -17.24 15.65
N ALA A 35 3.72 -17.52 14.65
CA ALA A 35 4.07 -18.54 13.70
C ALA A 35 5.52 -18.23 13.29
N PRO A 36 6.43 -19.21 13.27
CA PRO A 36 7.83 -18.92 13.00
C PRO A 36 7.91 -17.97 11.83
N ALA A 37 8.65 -16.87 11.95
CA ALA A 37 8.69 -15.78 10.95
C ALA A 37 8.97 -16.29 9.52
N ALA A 38 9.49 -17.50 9.45
CA ALA A 38 9.66 -18.33 8.28
C ALA A 38 8.37 -18.82 7.59
N LEU A 39 7.21 -18.73 8.25
CA LEU A 39 5.94 -19.24 7.77
C LEU A 39 4.88 -18.14 7.57
N ASP A 40 5.25 -16.88 7.75
CA ASP A 40 4.38 -15.76 7.48
C ASP A 40 4.26 -15.51 5.97
N PRO A 41 3.11 -15.80 5.32
CA PRO A 41 2.95 -15.55 3.90
C PRO A 41 2.92 -14.06 3.56
N SER A 42 2.54 -13.19 4.50
CA SER A 42 2.49 -11.74 4.24
C SER A 42 3.88 -11.13 4.05
N SER A 43 4.91 -11.71 4.68
CA SER A 43 6.29 -11.30 4.49
C SER A 43 6.81 -11.56 3.06
N ALA A 44 6.05 -12.29 2.26
CA ALA A 44 6.41 -12.67 0.89
C ALA A 44 5.86 -11.73 -0.17
N VAL A 45 4.89 -10.90 0.17
CA VAL A 45 4.23 -9.98 -0.78
C VAL A 45 5.00 -8.66 -0.92
N ASN A 46 5.78 -8.27 0.11
CA ASN A 46 6.68 -7.13 0.03
C ASN A 46 8.07 -7.59 -0.38
N PRO A 47 8.51 -7.30 -1.61
CA PRO A 47 9.86 -7.66 -2.02
C PRO A 47 10.85 -6.87 -1.18
N VAL A 48 11.70 -7.64 -0.50
CA VAL A 48 12.94 -7.17 0.14
C VAL A 48 12.84 -5.81 0.80
N SER A 49 12.27 -5.81 1.98
CA SER A 49 12.51 -4.75 2.93
C SER A 49 13.98 -4.55 3.13
N THR A 50 14.75 -3.81 3.22
CA THR A 50 16.11 -3.53 3.68
C THR A 50 17.24 -4.16 2.89
N ILE A 51 17.68 -3.39 1.91
CA ILE A 51 18.87 -3.74 1.14
C ILE A 51 20.14 -3.37 1.90
N VAL A 52 20.10 -2.30 2.66
CA VAL A 52 21.27 -1.76 3.39
C VAL A 52 20.98 -1.58 4.88
N SER A 53 21.95 -1.89 5.69
CA SER A 53 21.77 -1.96 7.13
C SER A 53 22.85 -1.22 7.94
N GLY A 54 23.28 -0.07 7.54
CA GLY A 54 24.33 0.68 8.23
C GLY A 54 24.28 0.62 9.77
N ALA A 55 25.39 0.92 10.42
CA ALA A 55 25.50 0.86 11.88
C ALA A 55 24.53 1.78 12.61
N GLY A 56 24.18 2.90 11.98
CA GLY A 56 23.36 3.95 12.56
C GLY A 56 24.11 4.80 13.56
N ILE A 57 23.52 5.94 13.88
CA ILE A 57 24.05 6.91 14.86
C ILE A 57 23.31 6.68 16.18
N LYS A 58 24.03 6.27 17.22
CA LYS A 58 23.43 6.11 18.54
C LYS A 58 23.10 7.49 19.15
N VAL A 59 21.84 7.73 19.48
CA VAL A 59 21.36 8.95 20.09
C VAL A 59 20.78 8.60 21.47
N GLY A 60 21.56 8.79 22.54
CA GLY A 60 21.16 8.38 23.89
C GLY A 60 21.16 6.86 24.10
N ASP A 61 20.49 6.42 25.18
CA ASP A 61 20.62 5.02 25.67
C ASP A 61 19.66 4.00 25.03
N GLY A 62 18.94 4.32 24.01
CA GLY A 62 17.99 3.34 23.44
C GLY A 62 17.52 3.68 22.02
N THR A 63 18.03 4.75 21.44
CA THR A 63 17.60 5.24 20.13
C THR A 63 18.75 5.21 19.14
N ILE A 64 18.51 4.64 17.97
CA ILE A 64 19.46 4.64 16.86
C ILE A 64 18.83 5.40 15.70
N LEU A 65 19.51 6.43 15.22
CA LEU A 65 19.16 7.16 14.00
C LEU A 65 19.82 6.48 12.82
N ARG A 66 19.05 6.18 11.78
CA ARG A 66 19.52 5.47 10.57
C ARG A 66 19.27 6.31 9.32
N PRO A 67 20.22 7.18 8.95
CA PRO A 67 20.12 7.87 7.67
C PRO A 67 20.42 6.93 6.52
N GLN A 68 19.64 7.07 5.45
CA GLN A 68 19.83 6.36 4.19
C GLN A 68 19.77 7.37 3.04
N PHE A 69 20.54 7.11 2.02
CA PHE A 69 20.56 7.90 0.80
C PHE A 69 20.57 6.97 -0.42
N GLY A 70 19.85 7.33 -1.46
CA GLY A 70 19.82 6.61 -2.72
C GLY A 70 19.86 7.54 -3.91
N ILE A 71 20.44 7.06 -4.98
CA ILE A 71 20.38 7.68 -6.30
C ILE A 71 19.97 6.64 -7.31
N GLU A 72 18.99 6.96 -8.13
CA GLU A 72 18.45 6.08 -9.14
C GLU A 72 18.39 6.80 -10.48
N THR A 73 18.65 6.07 -11.55
CA THR A 73 18.46 6.55 -12.93
C THR A 73 17.76 5.49 -13.75
N GLY A 74 16.99 5.91 -14.72
CA GLY A 74 16.21 4.94 -15.49
C GLY A 74 15.53 5.54 -16.71
N VAL A 75 14.68 4.73 -17.31
CA VAL A 75 13.86 5.09 -18.47
C VAL A 75 12.42 4.70 -18.20
N ILE A 76 11.51 5.60 -18.50
CA ILE A 76 10.07 5.40 -18.42
C ILE A 76 9.48 5.57 -19.80
N SER A 77 8.80 4.54 -20.27
CA SER A 77 8.11 4.56 -21.53
C SER A 77 6.77 5.24 -21.49
N ASN A 78 6.11 5.97 -21.75
CA ASN A 78 4.72 6.43 -21.55
C ASN A 78 4.51 7.20 -20.25
N VAL A 79 5.15 8.34 -20.14
CA VAL A 79 5.07 9.23 -18.98
C VAL A 79 3.63 9.67 -18.69
N PHE A 80 2.81 9.87 -19.73
CA PHE A 80 1.45 10.40 -19.61
C PHE A 80 0.34 9.33 -19.67
N TYR A 81 0.67 8.04 -19.59
CA TYR A 81 -0.32 6.95 -19.63
C TYR A 81 -1.27 7.01 -20.83
N GLN A 82 -0.74 7.26 -22.02
CA GLN A 82 -1.51 7.43 -23.25
C GLN A 82 -1.60 6.13 -24.07
N ALA A 83 -2.76 5.90 -24.69
CA ALA A 83 -2.94 4.79 -25.62
C ALA A 83 -2.14 5.02 -26.92
N ASP A 84 -2.18 6.26 -27.41
CA ASP A 84 -1.57 6.65 -28.67
C ASP A 84 -0.41 7.62 -28.42
N GLN A 85 0.66 7.47 -29.20
CA GLN A 85 1.85 8.35 -29.17
C GLN A 85 2.50 8.45 -27.76
N PRO A 86 2.85 7.33 -27.12
CA PRO A 86 3.47 7.34 -25.79
C PRO A 86 4.79 8.11 -25.81
N ILE A 87 5.00 8.96 -24.81
CA ILE A 87 6.23 9.74 -24.69
C ILE A 87 7.15 9.05 -23.68
N THR A 88 8.38 8.75 -24.14
CA THR A 88 9.44 8.16 -23.32
C THR A 88 10.34 9.25 -22.75
N ALA A 89 10.75 9.10 -21.49
CA ALA A 89 11.69 9.99 -20.82
C ALA A 89 12.71 9.20 -19.98
N GLY A 90 13.89 9.82 -19.81
CA GLY A 90 14.81 9.41 -18.75
C GLY A 90 14.29 9.85 -17.39
N LEU A 91 14.72 9.17 -16.33
CA LEU A 91 14.44 9.50 -14.93
C LEU A 91 15.76 9.60 -14.17
N LEU A 92 15.90 10.64 -13.36
CA LEU A 92 16.84 10.73 -12.26
C LEU A 92 16.05 10.89 -10.98
N ARG A 93 16.29 10.02 -9.98
CA ARG A 93 15.64 10.06 -8.67
C ARG A 93 16.69 10.12 -7.57
N LEU A 94 16.48 11.02 -6.64
CA LEU A 94 17.20 11.07 -5.38
C LEU A 94 16.27 10.59 -4.27
N LEU A 95 16.81 9.77 -3.37
CA LEU A 95 16.10 9.19 -2.25
C LEU A 95 16.83 9.55 -0.96
N PHE A 96 16.10 9.97 0.03
CA PHE A 96 16.61 10.26 1.36
C PHE A 96 15.63 9.72 2.39
N GLU A 97 16.16 9.08 3.44
CA GLU A 97 15.36 8.58 4.55
C GLU A 97 16.15 8.73 5.86
N ILE A 98 15.44 9.06 6.92
CA ILE A 98 15.94 8.98 8.29
C ILE A 98 14.94 8.19 9.10
N GLY A 99 15.33 7.00 9.55
CA GLY A 99 14.57 6.18 10.48
C GLY A 99 15.13 6.23 11.89
N THR A 100 14.23 6.16 12.87
CA THR A 100 14.59 6.03 14.29
C THR A 100 13.54 5.20 15.02
N GLY A 101 13.92 4.60 16.14
CA GLY A 101 12.96 3.88 16.96
C GLY A 101 13.57 2.98 18.01
N SER A 102 12.74 2.57 18.95
CA SER A 102 13.04 1.57 19.98
C SER A 102 12.78 0.14 19.53
N LEU A 103 12.08 -0.04 18.39
CA LEU A 103 11.79 -1.35 17.83
C LEU A 103 12.99 -1.83 17.03
N SER A 104 13.48 -3.02 17.36
CA SER A 104 14.55 -3.66 16.60
C SER A 104 13.99 -4.29 15.33
N GLY A 105 14.58 -3.97 14.19
CA GLY A 105 14.57 -4.88 13.06
C GLY A 105 13.61 -4.63 11.91
N GLN A 106 12.61 -3.79 12.02
CA GLN A 106 11.87 -3.38 10.83
C GLN A 106 12.47 -2.11 10.24
N ARG A 107 13.29 -2.29 9.26
CA ARG A 107 13.79 -1.20 8.43
C ARG A 107 12.80 -0.97 7.32
N LEU A 108 12.38 0.27 7.15
CA LEU A 108 11.56 0.64 6.03
C LEU A 108 12.33 0.44 4.73
N THR A 109 11.65 -0.07 3.75
CA THR A 109 12.08 0.05 2.38
C THR A 109 11.92 1.49 1.99
N ILE A 110 12.92 2.12 1.40
CA ILE A 110 12.69 3.32 0.63
C ILE A 110 11.85 2.88 -0.56
N GLN A 111 10.56 2.99 -0.42
CA GLN A 111 9.66 2.88 -1.54
C GLN A 111 9.78 4.20 -2.26
N GLY A 112 10.06 4.18 -3.54
CA GLY A 112 9.99 5.37 -4.34
C GLY A 112 8.56 5.93 -4.28
N ALA A 113 8.32 7.10 -4.85
CA ALA A 113 7.00 7.75 -4.94
C ALA A 113 5.90 6.88 -5.60
N HIS A 114 6.08 5.59 -5.58
CA HIS A 114 5.20 4.54 -6.08
C HIS A 114 4.30 3.91 -5.02
N ASP A 115 4.32 4.42 -3.79
CA ASP A 115 3.46 3.88 -2.74
C ASP A 115 2.01 4.13 -3.11
N GLY A 116 1.44 3.15 -3.78
CA GLY A 116 0.04 3.13 -4.14
C GLY A 116 -0.85 3.00 -2.92
N GLU A 117 -2.12 3.26 -3.11
CA GLU A 117 -3.17 3.09 -2.09
C GLU A 117 -3.16 1.73 -1.40
N ASP A 118 -2.60 0.71 -2.08
CA ASP A 118 -2.59 -0.67 -1.62
C ASP A 118 -1.52 -0.96 -0.54
N ASP A 119 -0.54 -0.09 -0.35
CA ASP A 119 0.58 -0.31 0.58
C ASP A 119 0.36 0.25 2.01
N ALA A 120 -0.73 0.96 2.23
CA ALA A 120 -1.07 1.59 3.51
C ALA A 120 -1.66 0.65 4.58
N ALA A 121 -1.60 -0.67 4.38
CA ALA A 121 -2.07 -1.61 5.40
C ALA A 121 -1.23 -1.47 6.68
N PRO A 122 -1.85 -1.33 7.86
CA PRO A 122 -1.11 -1.22 9.11
C PRO A 122 -0.29 -2.48 9.33
N GLN A 123 1.03 -2.33 9.20
CA GLN A 123 1.94 -3.42 9.51
C GLN A 123 1.96 -3.62 11.03
N THR A 124 1.93 -4.86 11.45
CA THR A 124 2.00 -5.20 12.86
C THR A 124 3.42 -4.98 13.35
N VAL A 125 3.53 -4.23 14.41
CA VAL A 125 4.80 -4.02 15.09
C VAL A 125 5.00 -5.17 16.07
N THR A 126 6.01 -6.02 15.80
CA THR A 126 6.34 -7.13 16.71
C THR A 126 7.12 -6.60 17.91
N ALA A 127 6.60 -6.83 19.11
CA ALA A 127 7.25 -6.45 20.35
C ALA A 127 8.52 -7.29 20.60
N GLN A 128 9.69 -6.66 20.55
CA GLN A 128 10.97 -7.35 20.79
C GLN A 128 11.71 -6.87 22.06
N ASN A 129 11.21 -5.85 22.74
CA ASN A 129 11.86 -5.27 23.92
C ASN A 129 10.98 -5.27 25.17
N THR A 130 11.61 -5.20 26.34
CA THR A 130 10.97 -5.20 27.65
C THR A 130 10.37 -3.84 28.09
N GLY A 131 10.41 -2.81 27.23
CA GLY A 131 9.88 -1.47 27.53
C GLY A 131 8.34 -1.43 27.52
N SER A 132 7.77 -0.51 28.28
CA SER A 132 6.33 -0.24 28.29
C SER A 132 5.83 0.53 27.07
N PHE A 133 6.73 1.13 26.31
CA PHE A 133 6.45 1.85 25.07
C PHE A 133 7.52 1.54 24.03
N GLN A 134 7.07 1.20 22.84
CA GLN A 134 7.92 0.97 21.67
C GLN A 134 7.44 1.84 20.52
N TYR A 135 8.36 2.34 19.71
CA TYR A 135 8.02 3.19 18.58
C TYR A 135 9.00 3.06 17.41
N THR A 136 8.55 3.41 16.22
CA THR A 136 9.38 3.77 15.07
C THR A 136 8.90 5.10 14.50
N ALA A 137 9.83 5.88 13.98
CA ALA A 137 9.55 7.11 13.25
C ALA A 137 10.48 7.18 12.05
N ASP A 138 9.93 7.33 10.88
CA ASP A 138 10.66 7.33 9.63
C ASP A 138 10.20 8.52 8.78
N VAL A 139 11.13 9.33 8.32
CA VAL A 139 10.91 10.44 7.41
C VAL A 139 11.66 10.15 6.13
N TYR A 140 10.96 10.20 5.01
CA TYR A 140 11.59 10.01 3.71
C TYR A 140 11.22 11.13 2.75
N ALA A 141 12.12 11.38 1.80
CA ALA A 141 11.92 12.32 0.71
C ALA A 141 12.44 11.71 -0.59
N THR A 142 11.72 11.94 -1.67
CA THR A 142 12.13 11.57 -3.02
C THR A 142 12.09 12.80 -3.91
N TRP A 143 13.06 12.95 -4.78
CA TRP A 143 13.04 13.99 -5.80
C TRP A 143 13.23 13.35 -7.15
N ASP A 144 12.19 13.46 -8.00
CA ASP A 144 12.15 12.92 -9.34
C ASP A 144 12.39 14.04 -10.36
N GLN A 145 13.34 13.84 -11.26
CA GLN A 145 13.59 14.71 -12.41
C GLN A 145 13.47 13.89 -13.68
N TYR A 146 12.52 14.27 -14.52
CA TYR A 146 12.41 13.70 -15.85
C TYR A 146 13.41 14.36 -16.80
N LEU A 147 14.15 13.54 -17.53
CA LEU A 147 15.16 13.94 -18.51
C LEU A 147 14.51 13.92 -19.90
N SER A 148 14.05 15.07 -20.37
CA SER A 148 13.38 15.25 -21.66
C SER A 148 13.60 16.66 -22.18
N THR A 149 13.49 16.83 -23.50
CA THR A 149 13.43 18.15 -24.16
C THR A 149 12.00 18.73 -24.20
N ASN A 150 11.02 17.98 -23.73
CA ASN A 150 9.63 18.41 -23.66
C ASN A 150 9.33 18.97 -22.26
N ASP A 151 8.98 20.26 -22.19
CA ASP A 151 8.72 20.95 -20.93
C ASP A 151 7.56 20.33 -20.15
N ASN A 152 6.53 19.79 -20.81
CA ASN A 152 5.41 19.12 -20.15
C ASN A 152 5.87 17.82 -19.45
N VAL A 153 6.86 17.14 -20.00
CA VAL A 153 7.44 15.94 -19.39
C VAL A 153 8.31 16.31 -18.19
N THR A 154 9.14 17.35 -18.32
CA THR A 154 9.99 17.78 -17.20
C THR A 154 9.18 18.33 -16.03
N ALA A 155 8.01 18.90 -16.29
CA ALA A 155 7.07 19.37 -15.28
C ALA A 155 6.40 18.24 -14.45
N GLN A 156 6.46 16.98 -14.91
CA GLN A 156 5.93 15.84 -14.17
C GLN A 156 6.83 15.37 -13.00
N GLY A 157 8.04 15.90 -12.91
CA GLY A 157 8.93 15.66 -11.78
C GLY A 157 8.57 16.50 -10.56
N GLY A 158 9.18 16.18 -9.43
CA GLY A 158 8.98 16.97 -8.22
C GLY A 158 9.47 16.31 -6.94
N LEU A 159 9.14 16.92 -5.82
CA LEU A 159 9.45 16.46 -4.49
C LEU A 159 8.28 15.64 -3.94
N GLY A 160 8.47 14.35 -3.75
CA GLY A 160 7.61 13.46 -2.97
C GLY A 160 8.21 13.19 -1.60
N GLY A 161 7.46 12.51 -0.75
CA GLY A 161 7.98 12.12 0.55
C GLY A 161 6.90 11.83 1.56
N GLY A 162 7.30 11.47 2.77
CA GLY A 162 6.34 11.17 3.81
C GLY A 162 6.95 11.00 5.20
N LEU A 163 6.05 10.74 6.12
CA LEU A 163 6.33 10.47 7.53
C LEU A 163 5.55 9.23 7.94
N LEU A 164 6.24 8.25 8.52
CA LEU A 164 5.62 7.09 9.13
C LEU A 164 5.95 7.05 10.62
N LEU A 165 4.92 7.10 11.43
CA LEU A 165 5.00 6.95 12.88
C LEU A 165 4.29 5.67 13.29
N ARG A 166 4.91 4.86 14.13
CA ARG A 166 4.28 3.68 14.75
C ARG A 166 4.60 3.67 16.23
N GLY A 167 3.65 3.23 17.02
CA GLY A 167 3.85 3.06 18.44
C GLY A 167 3.02 1.90 19.01
N LEU A 168 3.58 1.28 20.04
CA LEU A 168 2.96 0.21 20.79
C LEU A 168 3.16 0.45 22.28
N VAL A 169 2.06 0.58 23.00
CA VAL A 169 2.01 0.77 24.44
C VAL A 169 1.67 -0.55 25.10
N ASN A 170 2.35 -0.86 26.19
CA ASN A 170 2.20 -2.08 26.98
C ASN A 170 2.37 -3.39 26.17
N PRO A 171 3.45 -3.54 25.37
CA PRO A 171 3.62 -4.68 24.46
C PRO A 171 3.70 -6.04 25.16
N GLN A 172 3.99 -6.07 26.47
CA GLN A 172 4.11 -7.28 27.28
C GLN A 172 2.84 -7.63 28.06
N HIS A 173 1.78 -6.82 27.94
CA HIS A 173 0.54 -7.01 28.68
C HIS A 173 -0.56 -7.61 27.79
N ALA A 174 -1.56 -8.22 28.42
CA ALA A 174 -2.71 -8.76 27.70
C ALA A 174 -3.52 -7.68 26.96
N LEU A 175 -3.49 -6.44 27.44
CA LEU A 175 -4.09 -5.29 26.80
C LEU A 175 -2.99 -4.36 26.28
N GLN A 176 -2.97 -4.15 24.97
CA GLN A 176 -1.97 -3.36 24.30
C GLN A 176 -2.66 -2.30 23.45
N PHE A 177 -2.06 -1.11 23.35
CA PHE A 177 -2.55 -0.07 22.47
C PHE A 177 -1.51 0.21 21.40
N GLY A 178 -1.89 0.07 20.12
CA GLY A 178 -1.08 0.40 18.98
C GLY A 178 -1.62 1.62 18.24
N PHE A 179 -0.72 2.40 17.68
CA PHE A 179 -1.07 3.44 16.71
C PHE A 179 -0.08 3.45 15.55
N GLN A 180 -0.56 3.85 14.40
CA GLN A 180 0.24 4.14 13.21
C GLN A 180 -0.33 5.38 12.54
N ASP A 181 0.56 6.26 12.09
CA ASP A 181 0.21 7.40 11.25
C ASP A 181 1.17 7.46 10.08
N HIS A 182 0.65 7.48 8.87
CA HIS A 182 1.42 7.52 7.64
C HIS A 182 0.92 8.67 6.78
N PHE A 183 1.71 9.72 6.73
CA PHE A 183 1.53 10.80 5.76
C PHE A 183 2.42 10.56 4.55
N SER A 184 1.89 10.70 3.34
CA SER A 184 2.66 10.65 2.10
C SER A 184 2.18 11.69 1.10
N ARG A 185 3.12 12.42 0.49
CA ARG A 185 2.92 13.20 -0.71
C ARG A 185 3.34 12.36 -1.92
N VAL A 186 2.36 11.93 -2.68
CA VAL A 186 2.53 11.10 -3.87
C VAL A 186 2.62 11.99 -5.11
N ILE A 187 3.71 11.90 -5.86
CA ILE A 187 3.95 12.70 -7.08
C ILE A 187 3.76 11.93 -8.38
N ARG A 188 3.39 10.65 -8.28
CA ARG A 188 3.18 9.76 -9.44
C ARG A 188 1.99 8.88 -9.22
N ALA A 189 1.19 8.71 -10.28
CA ALA A 189 0.12 7.73 -10.26
C ALA A 189 0.71 6.32 -10.19
N THR A 190 0.33 5.60 -9.18
CA THR A 190 0.71 4.19 -9.01
C THR A 190 -0.49 3.27 -9.09
N ASN A 191 -1.67 3.78 -8.83
CA ASN A 191 -2.88 3.01 -9.03
C ASN A 191 -3.34 3.11 -10.50
N PHE A 192 -4.02 2.07 -10.94
CA PHE A 192 -4.50 1.95 -12.32
C PHE A 192 -5.73 2.82 -12.62
N GLU A 193 -6.20 3.60 -11.66
CA GLU A 193 -7.39 4.44 -11.82
C GLU A 193 -7.09 5.82 -12.37
N SER A 194 -5.91 6.38 -12.09
CA SER A 194 -5.54 7.74 -12.48
C SER A 194 -4.41 7.76 -13.50
N ASN A 195 -4.49 8.69 -14.44
CA ASN A 195 -3.56 8.77 -15.57
C ASN A 195 -2.43 9.76 -15.30
N THR A 196 -2.70 11.04 -15.19
CA THR A 196 -1.70 12.12 -15.03
C THR A 196 -2.13 13.09 -13.95
N ASP A 197 -1.20 13.94 -13.50
CA ASP A 197 -1.46 15.02 -12.53
C ASP A 197 -2.14 14.52 -11.24
N THR A 198 -1.71 13.36 -10.77
CA THR A 198 -2.28 12.73 -9.58
C THR A 198 -1.49 13.03 -8.32
N ASN A 199 -0.72 14.13 -8.35
CA ASN A 199 -0.07 14.62 -7.14
C ASN A 199 -1.10 14.80 -6.05
N ARG A 200 -0.90 14.09 -4.95
CA ARG A 200 -1.85 14.09 -3.85
C ARG A 200 -1.17 13.89 -2.52
N ASP A 201 -1.82 14.41 -1.50
CA ASP A 201 -1.48 14.19 -0.11
C ASP A 201 -2.41 13.13 0.48
N VAL A 202 -1.83 12.07 1.01
CA VAL A 202 -2.54 10.97 1.67
C VAL A 202 -2.11 10.90 3.12
N ASN A 203 -3.07 10.81 4.03
CA ASN A 203 -2.81 10.51 5.42
C ASN A 203 -3.62 9.31 5.88
N ASP A 204 -2.95 8.30 6.40
CA ASP A 204 -3.54 7.08 6.95
C ASP A 204 -3.20 6.97 8.44
N LEU A 205 -4.19 7.16 9.31
CA LEU A 205 -4.07 6.94 10.76
C LEU A 205 -4.76 5.65 11.16
N GLY A 206 -4.10 4.77 11.85
CA GLY A 206 -4.64 3.56 12.47
C GLY A 206 -4.49 3.58 13.98
N LEU A 207 -5.56 3.26 14.70
CA LEU A 207 -5.54 3.04 16.14
C LEU A 207 -6.02 1.61 16.43
N ARG A 208 -5.40 0.94 17.38
CA ARG A 208 -5.71 -0.45 17.66
C ARG A 208 -5.62 -0.74 19.15
N LEU A 209 -6.65 -1.34 19.71
CA LEU A 209 -6.69 -1.86 21.06
C LEU A 209 -6.70 -3.40 21.00
N ASN A 210 -5.55 -4.00 21.26
CA ASN A 210 -5.37 -5.45 21.24
C ASN A 210 -5.69 -6.06 22.61
N TYR A 211 -6.36 -7.20 22.58
CA TYR A 211 -6.50 -8.09 23.71
C TYR A 211 -5.89 -9.45 23.37
N ALA A 212 -4.72 -9.72 23.93
CA ALA A 212 -3.91 -10.90 23.63
C ALA A 212 -3.38 -11.54 24.95
N PRO A 213 -4.24 -12.21 25.74
CA PRO A 213 -3.83 -12.78 27.00
C PRO A 213 -2.88 -13.96 26.79
N ILE A 214 -1.75 -13.94 27.48
CA ILE A 214 -0.71 -14.97 27.39
C ILE A 214 -1.28 -16.35 27.74
N GLY A 215 -0.98 -17.37 26.93
CA GLY A 215 -1.40 -18.74 27.11
C GLY A 215 -2.89 -19.01 26.85
N ARG A 216 -3.63 -18.07 26.30
CA ARG A 216 -5.02 -18.27 25.88
C ARG A 216 -5.13 -18.43 24.37
N SER A 217 -6.07 -19.25 23.96
CA SER A 217 -6.35 -19.50 22.54
C SER A 217 -7.24 -18.44 21.89
N LEU A 218 -7.84 -17.55 22.67
CA LEU A 218 -8.73 -16.51 22.19
C LEU A 218 -8.10 -15.14 22.44
N GLY A 219 -8.05 -14.33 21.41
CA GLY A 219 -7.62 -12.94 21.44
C GLY A 219 -8.40 -12.13 20.40
N GLY A 220 -8.04 -10.87 20.23
CA GLY A 220 -8.67 -10.04 19.23
C GLY A 220 -8.31 -8.57 19.39
N TYR A 221 -8.88 -7.72 18.53
CA TYR A 221 -8.64 -6.30 18.60
C TYR A 221 -9.80 -5.49 18.08
N LEU A 222 -9.99 -4.35 18.70
CA LEU A 222 -10.79 -3.24 18.18
C LEU A 222 -9.85 -2.31 17.42
N TYR A 223 -10.26 -1.88 16.25
CA TYR A 223 -9.48 -0.94 15.45
C TYR A 223 -10.33 0.22 14.94
N TYR A 224 -9.65 1.34 14.79
CA TYR A 224 -10.17 2.51 14.10
C TYR A 224 -9.17 2.94 13.06
N GLN A 225 -9.70 3.31 11.92
CA GLN A 225 -8.91 3.69 10.77
C GLN A 225 -9.56 4.91 10.13
N ASN A 226 -8.77 5.91 9.74
CA ASN A 226 -9.19 7.04 8.95
C ASN A 226 -8.19 7.29 7.83
N ARG A 227 -8.66 7.60 6.64
CA ARG A 227 -7.88 8.01 5.48
C ARG A 227 -8.37 9.34 4.96
N ILE A 228 -7.43 10.23 4.69
CA ILE A 228 -7.64 11.50 3.99
C ILE A 228 -6.83 11.46 2.71
N ASP A 229 -7.45 11.75 1.59
CA ASP A 229 -6.83 11.75 0.27
C ASP A 229 -7.22 13.05 -0.45
N VAL A 230 -6.25 13.94 -0.68
CA VAL A 230 -6.45 15.28 -1.24
C VAL A 230 -5.55 15.47 -2.44
N PHE A 231 -6.15 15.72 -3.59
CA PHE A 231 -5.45 15.98 -4.85
C PHE A 231 -5.02 17.43 -4.93
N GLU A 232 -3.77 17.67 -5.35
CA GLU A 232 -3.20 19.01 -5.47
C GLU A 232 -3.75 19.76 -6.70
N ALA A 233 -3.95 19.05 -7.83
CA ALA A 233 -4.47 19.64 -9.05
C ALA A 233 -5.96 19.97 -8.93
N SER A 234 -6.37 21.17 -9.35
CA SER A 234 -7.77 21.63 -9.28
C SER A 234 -8.71 20.72 -10.05
N GLU A 235 -8.24 20.17 -11.16
CA GLU A 235 -8.98 19.27 -12.05
C GLU A 235 -9.26 17.90 -11.42
N GLN A 236 -8.49 17.54 -10.37
CA GLN A 236 -8.61 16.26 -9.64
C GLN A 236 -9.33 16.40 -8.29
N GLN A 237 -9.64 17.60 -7.83
CA GLN A 237 -10.30 17.85 -6.53
C GLN A 237 -11.68 17.19 -6.41
N PHE A 238 -12.31 16.83 -7.53
CA PHE A 238 -13.55 16.05 -7.53
C PHE A 238 -13.40 14.69 -6.83
N ALA A 239 -12.17 14.16 -6.70
CA ALA A 239 -11.85 12.88 -6.08
C ALA A 239 -11.37 13.00 -4.63
N ASN A 240 -11.28 14.21 -4.08
CA ASN A 240 -10.93 14.43 -2.66
C ASN A 240 -11.87 13.68 -1.74
N ARG A 241 -11.35 12.94 -0.78
CA ARG A 241 -12.14 12.01 0.02
C ARG A 241 -11.65 11.85 1.45
N LEU A 242 -12.58 11.52 2.32
CA LEU A 242 -12.37 11.13 3.71
C LEU A 242 -13.08 9.80 3.94
N GLN A 243 -12.39 8.87 4.55
CA GLN A 243 -12.95 7.58 4.95
C GLN A 243 -12.63 7.31 6.42
N ASN A 244 -13.60 6.82 7.17
CA ASN A 244 -13.47 6.38 8.55
C ASN A 244 -13.97 4.95 8.65
N THR A 245 -13.26 4.09 9.37
CA THR A 245 -13.66 2.69 9.57
C THR A 245 -13.42 2.30 11.01
N VAL A 246 -14.38 1.65 11.62
CA VAL A 246 -14.26 0.98 12.92
C VAL A 246 -14.50 -0.50 12.71
N GLY A 247 -13.69 -1.34 13.33
CA GLY A 247 -13.89 -2.78 13.22
C GLY A 247 -13.42 -3.54 14.45
N LEU A 248 -13.93 -4.74 14.56
CA LEU A 248 -13.59 -5.70 15.59
C LEU A 248 -13.17 -7.01 14.94
N ARG A 249 -11.98 -7.48 15.29
CA ARG A 249 -11.51 -8.79 14.88
C ARG A 249 -11.31 -9.69 16.10
N ILE A 250 -11.82 -10.92 16.00
CA ILE A 250 -11.63 -11.98 16.98
C ILE A 250 -10.80 -13.07 16.34
N ASN A 251 -9.77 -13.53 17.04
CA ASN A 251 -8.88 -14.60 16.61
C ASN A 251 -8.96 -15.76 17.58
N TRP A 252 -9.09 -16.95 17.06
CA TRP A 252 -9.09 -18.19 17.83
C TRP A 252 -8.01 -19.14 17.33
N GLN A 253 -7.02 -19.43 18.20
CA GLN A 253 -6.00 -20.44 17.95
C GLN A 253 -6.62 -21.82 18.10
N TRP A 254 -7.16 -22.36 17.00
CA TRP A 254 -7.85 -23.67 16.98
C TRP A 254 -6.88 -24.83 17.16
N LEU A 255 -5.76 -24.80 16.41
CA LEU A 255 -4.65 -25.78 16.49
C LEU A 255 -3.32 -25.01 16.67
N PRO A 256 -2.22 -25.67 17.09
CA PRO A 256 -0.93 -25.00 17.27
C PRO A 256 -0.44 -24.16 16.09
N LEU A 257 -0.77 -24.58 14.86
CA LEU A 257 -0.38 -23.88 13.62
C LEU A 257 -1.59 -23.37 12.82
N THR A 258 -2.79 -23.35 13.43
CA THR A 258 -4.02 -22.94 12.74
C THR A 258 -4.80 -21.95 13.59
N ARG A 259 -5.02 -20.78 13.01
CA ARG A 259 -5.83 -19.70 13.58
C ARG A 259 -7.08 -19.50 12.72
N VAL A 260 -8.23 -19.40 13.35
CA VAL A 260 -9.49 -19.00 12.73
C VAL A 260 -9.81 -17.59 13.19
N PHE A 261 -10.37 -16.76 12.32
CA PHE A 261 -10.75 -15.40 12.69
C PHE A 261 -12.12 -15.01 12.13
N GLY A 262 -12.74 -14.06 12.83
CA GLY A 262 -13.90 -13.31 12.36
C GLY A 262 -13.60 -11.82 12.44
N ASP A 263 -13.99 -11.06 11.44
CA ASP A 263 -13.82 -9.63 11.35
C ASP A 263 -15.14 -8.96 10.98
N VAL A 264 -15.50 -7.90 11.68
CA VAL A 264 -16.66 -7.08 11.39
C VAL A 264 -16.23 -5.63 11.37
N SER A 265 -16.54 -4.92 10.29
CA SER A 265 -16.23 -3.50 10.17
C SER A 265 -17.38 -2.70 9.58
N ALA A 266 -17.44 -1.44 9.98
CA ALA A 266 -18.35 -0.45 9.43
C ALA A 266 -17.63 0.87 9.27
N GLY A 267 -17.96 1.62 8.21
CA GLY A 267 -17.29 2.86 7.89
C GLY A 267 -18.23 3.96 7.41
N TYR A 268 -17.63 5.12 7.21
CA TYR A 268 -18.24 6.25 6.55
C TYR A 268 -17.25 6.86 5.56
N PHE A 269 -17.66 6.94 4.32
CA PHE A 269 -16.90 7.52 3.21
C PHE A 269 -17.63 8.75 2.69
N THR A 270 -16.89 9.84 2.47
CA THR A 270 -17.45 11.10 1.96
C THR A 270 -16.43 11.88 1.14
N GLY A 271 -16.91 12.69 0.22
CA GLY A 271 -16.09 13.69 -0.46
C GLY A 271 -15.72 14.85 0.46
N ILE A 272 -14.64 15.55 0.14
CA ILE A 272 -14.14 16.73 0.88
C ILE A 272 -14.12 17.94 -0.08
N GLY A 273 -14.54 19.10 0.43
CA GLY A 273 -14.51 20.35 -0.34
C GLY A 273 -15.41 20.32 -1.57
N SER A 274 -14.84 20.52 -2.76
CA SER A 274 -15.54 20.51 -4.06
C SER A 274 -15.64 19.09 -4.67
N SER A 275 -15.58 18.04 -3.86
CA SER A 275 -15.62 16.67 -4.35
C SER A 275 -17.01 16.28 -4.86
N ASP A 276 -17.03 15.53 -5.96
CA ASP A 276 -18.24 14.90 -6.54
C ASP A 276 -18.49 13.48 -6.00
N LYS A 277 -17.68 13.03 -5.03
CA LYS A 277 -17.79 11.68 -4.47
C LYS A 277 -19.10 11.47 -3.73
N VAL A 278 -19.77 10.39 -4.04
CA VAL A 278 -20.99 9.95 -3.38
C VAL A 278 -20.69 9.40 -2.00
N ASN A 279 -21.44 9.83 -0.99
CA ASN A 279 -21.29 9.30 0.36
C ASN A 279 -21.67 7.82 0.40
N SER A 280 -20.93 7.03 1.18
CA SER A 280 -21.24 5.62 1.41
C SER A 280 -21.01 5.21 2.86
N PHE A 281 -21.63 4.09 3.26
CA PHE A 281 -21.46 3.46 4.57
C PHE A 281 -20.97 2.02 4.37
N PRO A 282 -19.69 1.83 4.01
CA PRO A 282 -19.14 0.50 3.80
C PRO A 282 -19.27 -0.35 5.06
N PHE A 283 -19.75 -1.58 4.87
CA PHE A 283 -19.91 -2.59 5.92
C PHE A 283 -19.34 -3.91 5.44
N ALA A 284 -18.61 -4.62 6.31
CA ALA A 284 -18.07 -5.94 6.00
C ALA A 284 -18.18 -6.89 7.19
N VAL A 285 -18.44 -8.16 6.87
CA VAL A 285 -18.32 -9.29 7.80
C VAL A 285 -17.53 -10.37 7.10
N LEU A 286 -16.34 -10.67 7.62
CA LEU A 286 -15.43 -11.66 7.04
C LEU A 286 -15.12 -12.74 8.06
N GLY A 287 -14.95 -13.97 7.60
CA GLY A 287 -14.41 -15.08 8.37
C GLY A 287 -13.28 -15.73 7.63
N GLY A 288 -12.29 -16.25 8.32
CA GLY A 288 -11.15 -16.84 7.64
C GLY A 288 -10.31 -17.76 8.49
N ILE A 289 -9.33 -18.33 7.85
CA ILE A 289 -8.38 -19.27 8.43
C ILE A 289 -6.96 -18.94 7.99
N GLN A 290 -6.04 -19.05 8.92
CA GLN A 290 -4.62 -18.94 8.71
C GLN A 290 -3.95 -20.19 9.25
N THR A 291 -3.20 -20.89 8.43
CA THR A 291 -2.62 -22.17 8.82
C THR A 291 -1.28 -22.43 8.13
N ALA A 292 -0.38 -23.10 8.85
CA ALA A 292 0.76 -23.77 8.24
C ALA A 292 0.38 -25.23 7.96
N LEU A 293 0.17 -25.56 6.69
CA LEU A 293 -0.15 -26.92 6.25
C LEU A 293 1.04 -27.86 6.42
N THR A 294 2.23 -27.35 6.19
CA THR A 294 3.51 -28.04 6.42
C THR A 294 4.54 -27.02 6.95
N LEU A 295 5.76 -27.45 7.28
CA LEU A 295 6.86 -26.58 7.66
C LEU A 295 7.24 -25.56 6.56
N ASN A 296 6.88 -25.83 5.32
CA ASN A 296 7.23 -25.02 4.16
C ASN A 296 6.01 -24.39 3.46
N THR A 297 4.80 -24.69 3.89
CA THR A 297 3.57 -24.29 3.20
C THR A 297 2.62 -23.60 4.15
N THR A 298 2.22 -22.39 3.82
CA THR A 298 1.23 -21.59 4.57
C THR A 298 0.05 -21.23 3.69
N VAL A 299 -1.11 -21.13 4.29
CA VAL A 299 -2.35 -20.67 3.67
C VAL A 299 -3.05 -19.67 4.57
N ASN A 300 -3.47 -18.55 3.99
CA ASN A 300 -4.38 -17.61 4.60
C ASN A 300 -5.58 -17.44 3.65
N ALA A 301 -6.78 -17.74 4.12
CA ALA A 301 -7.98 -17.63 3.29
C ALA A 301 -9.10 -16.97 4.09
N HIS A 302 -9.91 -16.18 3.41
CA HIS A 302 -11.09 -15.57 3.99
C HIS A 302 -12.25 -15.53 2.99
N ILE A 303 -13.44 -15.45 3.53
CA ILE A 303 -14.68 -15.23 2.81
C ILE A 303 -15.62 -14.42 3.68
N GLY A 304 -16.47 -13.62 3.06
CA GLY A 304 -17.47 -12.87 3.77
C GLY A 304 -18.40 -12.06 2.88
N TYR A 305 -19.08 -11.14 3.50
CA TYR A 305 -20.05 -10.27 2.86
C TYR A 305 -19.64 -8.81 3.03
N LYS A 306 -19.77 -8.03 1.96
CA LYS A 306 -19.56 -6.58 1.95
C LYS A 306 -20.75 -5.85 1.32
N ASN A 307 -21.00 -4.63 1.81
CA ASN A 307 -21.99 -3.73 1.25
C ASN A 307 -21.48 -2.29 1.33
N GLY A 308 -21.64 -1.53 0.25
CA GLY A 308 -21.20 -0.12 0.17
C GLY A 308 -22.18 0.87 0.72
N PHE A 309 -23.51 0.60 0.66
CA PHE A 309 -24.59 1.50 1.06
C PHE A 309 -24.39 2.93 0.54
N TYR A 310 -24.22 3.09 -0.77
CA TYR A 310 -24.07 4.41 -1.39
C TYR A 310 -25.36 5.22 -1.30
N SER A 311 -25.26 6.52 -1.03
CA SER A 311 -26.39 7.41 -0.90
C SER A 311 -27.08 7.72 -2.24
N SER A 312 -26.38 7.54 -3.37
CA SER A 312 -26.91 7.67 -4.73
C SER A 312 -26.08 6.85 -5.72
N GLY A 313 -26.69 6.54 -6.88
CA GLY A 313 -26.05 5.74 -7.92
C GLY A 313 -25.99 4.25 -7.58
N PRO A 314 -25.18 3.49 -8.32
CA PRO A 314 -24.97 2.07 -8.07
C PRO A 314 -24.36 1.80 -6.68
N SER A 315 -24.78 0.70 -6.06
CA SER A 315 -24.22 0.18 -4.81
C SER A 315 -23.92 -1.31 -4.96
N TYR A 316 -22.97 -1.81 -4.22
CA TYR A 316 -22.69 -3.24 -4.18
C TYR A 316 -23.23 -3.88 -2.89
N SER A 317 -23.61 -5.15 -3.04
CA SER A 317 -24.01 -6.05 -1.95
C SER A 317 -23.54 -7.42 -2.38
N ALA A 318 -22.37 -7.85 -1.92
CA ALA A 318 -21.63 -8.94 -2.55
C ALA A 318 -20.79 -9.75 -1.58
N ILE A 319 -20.40 -10.94 -2.03
CA ILE A 319 -19.38 -11.74 -1.37
C ILE A 319 -18.00 -11.14 -1.66
N ALA A 320 -17.12 -11.13 -0.66
CA ALA A 320 -15.69 -10.94 -0.82
C ALA A 320 -14.98 -12.21 -0.40
N ALA A 321 -13.92 -12.58 -1.11
CA ALA A 321 -13.16 -13.79 -0.82
C ALA A 321 -11.72 -13.64 -1.26
N GLY A 322 -10.77 -14.18 -0.46
CA GLY A 322 -9.37 -14.18 -0.82
C GLY A 322 -8.64 -15.39 -0.29
N ALA A 323 -7.54 -15.72 -0.94
CA ALA A 323 -6.63 -16.77 -0.51
C ALA A 323 -5.19 -16.42 -0.88
N LEU A 324 -4.30 -16.45 0.10
CA LEU A 324 -2.85 -16.30 -0.06
C LEU A 324 -2.19 -17.64 0.27
N PHE A 325 -1.44 -18.16 -0.68
CA PHE A 325 -0.64 -19.36 -0.55
C PHE A 325 0.84 -18.97 -0.54
N GLY A 326 1.61 -19.46 0.43
CA GLY A 326 3.05 -19.31 0.53
C GLY A 326 3.76 -20.65 0.53
N TYR A 327 4.78 -20.81 -0.29
CA TYR A 327 5.59 -22.01 -0.35
C TYR A 327 7.08 -21.70 -0.35
N ARG A 328 7.78 -22.21 0.65
CA ARG A 328 9.23 -22.15 0.74
C ARG A 328 9.82 -23.40 0.10
N TYR A 329 10.31 -23.29 -1.15
CA TYR A 329 10.92 -24.41 -1.86
C TYR A 329 12.39 -24.66 -1.45
N SER A 330 13.03 -23.66 -0.82
CA SER A 330 14.35 -23.77 -0.24
C SER A 330 14.49 -22.84 0.99
N PRO A 331 15.53 -22.99 1.83
CA PRO A 331 15.78 -22.05 2.93
C PRO A 331 15.95 -20.58 2.48
N LEU A 332 16.32 -20.38 1.21
CA LEU A 332 16.63 -19.08 0.61
C LEU A 332 15.67 -18.71 -0.53
N GLY A 333 14.59 -19.46 -0.72
CA GLY A 333 13.67 -19.22 -1.83
C GLY A 333 12.21 -19.49 -1.48
N ARG A 334 11.33 -18.63 -1.95
CA ARG A 334 9.88 -18.74 -1.72
C ARG A 334 9.06 -18.30 -2.93
N ILE A 335 7.89 -18.88 -3.04
CA ILE A 335 6.86 -18.52 -4.01
C ILE A 335 5.60 -18.17 -3.23
N THR A 336 4.87 -17.17 -3.69
CA THR A 336 3.54 -16.81 -3.21
C THR A 336 2.55 -16.79 -4.34
N ALA A 337 1.30 -17.13 -4.05
CA ALA A 337 0.19 -16.96 -4.96
C ALA A 337 -0.99 -16.37 -4.19
N LEU A 338 -1.55 -15.29 -4.69
CA LEU A 338 -2.69 -14.58 -4.12
C LEU A 338 -3.84 -14.59 -5.13
N TYR A 339 -5.02 -14.86 -4.65
CA TYR A 339 -6.28 -14.54 -5.31
C TYR A 339 -7.13 -13.69 -4.38
N GLU A 340 -7.70 -12.62 -4.91
CA GLU A 340 -8.61 -11.74 -4.18
C GLU A 340 -9.79 -11.38 -5.06
N TYR A 341 -11.00 -11.49 -4.52
CA TYR A 341 -12.23 -10.96 -5.09
C TYR A 341 -12.83 -9.97 -4.11
N ASP A 342 -12.80 -8.69 -4.47
CA ASP A 342 -13.21 -7.62 -3.56
C ASP A 342 -13.91 -6.46 -4.27
N HIS A 343 -14.57 -5.63 -3.47
CA HIS A 343 -15.23 -4.39 -3.87
C HIS A 343 -14.63 -3.24 -3.07
N GLN A 344 -14.27 -2.16 -3.76
CA GLN A 344 -13.60 -1.00 -3.17
C GLN A 344 -14.16 0.31 -3.73
N ASP A 345 -14.09 1.37 -2.91
CA ASP A 345 -14.40 2.73 -3.36
C ASP A 345 -13.39 3.17 -4.42
N SER A 346 -13.86 3.81 -5.50
CA SER A 346 -13.06 4.21 -6.65
C SER A 346 -12.78 5.71 -6.64
N ILE A 347 -11.69 6.14 -7.27
CA ILE A 347 -11.42 7.57 -7.55
C ILE A 347 -12.39 8.08 -8.61
N ASN A 348 -12.62 7.30 -9.66
CA ASN A 348 -13.33 7.72 -10.88
C ASN A 348 -14.77 7.19 -10.99
N ALA A 349 -15.21 6.41 -10.02
CA ALA A 349 -16.54 5.81 -9.97
C ALA A 349 -17.06 5.76 -8.53
N ASN A 350 -18.28 5.24 -8.31
CA ASN A 350 -18.72 4.92 -6.96
C ASN A 350 -17.80 3.83 -6.37
N PHE A 351 -17.70 2.72 -7.07
CA PHE A 351 -16.84 1.61 -6.65
C PHE A 351 -16.32 0.84 -7.87
N TYR A 352 -15.35 -0.02 -7.62
CA TYR A 352 -14.97 -1.09 -8.53
C TYR A 352 -14.97 -2.44 -7.80
N ARG A 353 -15.06 -3.50 -8.59
CA ARG A 353 -14.84 -4.87 -8.15
C ARG A 353 -13.69 -5.48 -8.92
N ASP A 354 -12.82 -6.19 -8.21
CA ASP A 354 -11.64 -6.83 -8.77
C ASP A 354 -11.70 -8.35 -8.60
N HIS A 355 -11.30 -9.06 -9.64
CA HIS A 355 -10.67 -10.36 -9.51
C HIS A 355 -9.18 -10.17 -9.69
N MET A 356 -8.41 -10.25 -8.63
CA MET A 356 -6.97 -10.08 -8.65
C MET A 356 -6.26 -11.42 -8.47
N PHE A 357 -5.33 -11.73 -9.36
CA PHE A 357 -4.42 -12.87 -9.28
C PHE A 357 -3.00 -12.33 -9.24
N GLN A 358 -2.22 -12.76 -8.26
CA GLN A 358 -0.83 -12.34 -8.12
C GLN A 358 0.05 -13.55 -7.84
N VAL A 359 1.22 -13.61 -8.46
CA VAL A 359 2.24 -14.61 -8.18
C VAL A 359 3.56 -13.90 -7.92
N GLY A 360 4.22 -14.24 -6.81
CA GLY A 360 5.51 -13.71 -6.41
C GLY A 360 6.57 -14.81 -6.27
N LEU A 361 7.79 -14.49 -6.65
CA LEU A 361 8.99 -15.29 -6.45
C LEU A 361 10.06 -14.44 -5.78
N GLU A 362 10.70 -14.97 -4.75
CA GLU A 362 11.87 -14.35 -4.13
C GLU A 362 12.95 -15.41 -3.93
N GLN A 363 14.19 -15.09 -4.32
CA GLN A 363 15.34 -15.97 -4.20
C GLN A 363 16.57 -15.20 -3.71
N PHE A 364 17.10 -15.63 -2.58
CA PHE A 364 18.40 -15.17 -2.08
C PHE A 364 19.51 -16.01 -2.71
N LEU A 365 20.43 -15.35 -3.39
CA LEU A 365 21.59 -15.91 -4.06
C LEU A 365 22.87 -15.19 -3.60
N VAL A 366 23.07 -15.08 -2.30
CA VAL A 366 24.12 -14.23 -1.67
C VAL A 366 25.34 -14.01 -2.57
N PRO A 367 25.70 -12.76 -2.89
CA PRO A 367 25.21 -11.49 -2.35
C PRO A 367 23.99 -10.87 -3.11
N PHE A 368 23.33 -11.62 -3.95
CA PHE A 368 22.18 -11.19 -4.71
C PHE A 368 20.86 -11.57 -4.02
N VAL A 369 19.87 -10.72 -4.19
CA VAL A 369 18.46 -11.07 -3.97
C VAL A 369 17.71 -10.76 -5.26
N VAL A 370 16.99 -11.74 -5.77
CA VAL A 370 16.15 -11.58 -6.97
C VAL A 370 14.70 -11.76 -6.57
N PHE A 371 13.84 -10.91 -7.08
CA PHE A 371 12.40 -11.06 -6.93
C PHE A 371 11.69 -10.83 -8.26
N ALA A 372 10.56 -11.50 -8.43
CA ALA A 372 9.67 -11.31 -9.55
C ALA A 372 8.23 -11.40 -9.04
N GLN A 373 7.37 -10.53 -9.53
CA GLN A 373 5.95 -10.52 -9.22
C GLN A 373 5.17 -10.28 -10.50
N GLY A 374 4.13 -11.07 -10.72
CA GLY A 374 3.17 -10.88 -11.81
C GLY A 374 1.78 -10.70 -11.23
N GLU A 375 0.98 -9.85 -11.84
CA GLU A 375 -0.38 -9.54 -11.44
C GLU A 375 -1.30 -9.50 -12.65
N LEU A 376 -2.50 -10.05 -12.49
CA LEU A 376 -3.63 -9.92 -13.42
C LEU A 376 -4.84 -9.46 -12.63
N ARG A 377 -5.45 -8.35 -13.04
CA ARG A 377 -6.74 -7.88 -12.49
C ARG A 377 -7.78 -7.83 -13.59
N LEU A 378 -8.95 -8.36 -13.29
CA LEU A 378 -10.16 -8.16 -14.06
C LEU A 378 -11.03 -7.22 -13.25
N ARG A 379 -11.06 -5.95 -13.63
CA ARG A 379 -11.69 -4.87 -12.86
C ARG A 379 -12.92 -4.36 -13.57
N GLN A 380 -13.98 -4.18 -12.82
CA GLN A 380 -15.21 -3.57 -13.30
C GLN A 380 -15.60 -2.40 -12.40
N TYR A 381 -15.79 -1.22 -13.00
CA TYR A 381 -16.25 -0.01 -12.33
C TYR A 381 -17.75 0.19 -12.53
N ASP A 382 -18.41 0.65 -11.49
CA ASP A 382 -19.82 1.00 -11.50
C ASP A 382 -20.03 2.44 -10.96
N GLY A 383 -20.88 3.20 -11.67
CA GLY A 383 -21.16 4.60 -11.32
C GLY A 383 -19.99 5.53 -11.66
N THR A 384 -19.44 5.42 -12.86
CA THR A 384 -18.36 6.31 -13.34
C THR A 384 -18.82 7.77 -13.33
N ILE A 385 -17.96 8.67 -12.84
CA ILE A 385 -18.22 10.12 -12.76
C ILE A 385 -18.43 10.70 -14.17
N VAL A 386 -17.62 10.24 -15.13
CA VAL A 386 -17.74 10.61 -16.54
C VAL A 386 -18.48 9.51 -17.29
N MET A 387 -19.50 9.90 -18.04
CA MET A 387 -20.24 8.95 -18.89
C MET A 387 -19.42 8.59 -20.11
N GLY A 388 -19.21 7.29 -20.32
CA GLY A 388 -18.50 6.76 -21.49
C GLY A 388 -19.43 6.15 -22.53
N THR A 389 -18.83 5.50 -23.53
CA THR A 389 -19.57 4.77 -24.58
C THR A 389 -20.35 3.57 -24.06
N THR A 390 -19.91 3.01 -22.92
CA THR A 390 -20.57 1.90 -22.19
C THR A 390 -21.56 2.40 -21.13
N GLY A 391 -21.88 3.70 -21.10
CA GLY A 391 -22.70 4.32 -20.07
C GLY A 391 -21.87 4.71 -18.85
N ASN A 392 -22.32 4.25 -17.67
CA ASN A 392 -21.67 4.52 -16.38
C ASN A 392 -20.90 3.30 -15.83
N THR A 393 -20.55 2.36 -16.68
CA THR A 393 -19.71 1.20 -16.37
C THR A 393 -18.43 1.19 -17.18
N ARG A 394 -17.37 0.59 -16.65
CA ARG A 394 -16.08 0.44 -17.30
C ARG A 394 -15.48 -0.89 -16.90
N ASP A 395 -15.03 -1.68 -17.89
CA ASP A 395 -14.35 -2.94 -17.68
C ASP A 395 -12.88 -2.82 -18.10
N ASP A 396 -11.97 -3.19 -17.19
CA ASP A 396 -10.54 -3.15 -17.41
C ASP A 396 -9.91 -4.53 -17.23
N VAL A 397 -8.97 -4.85 -18.09
CA VAL A 397 -7.98 -5.91 -17.90
C VAL A 397 -6.65 -5.25 -17.58
N ILE A 398 -6.08 -5.55 -16.41
CA ILE A 398 -4.86 -4.94 -15.93
C ILE A 398 -3.81 -6.02 -15.75
N ILE A 399 -2.67 -5.87 -16.41
CA ILE A 399 -1.51 -6.75 -16.26
C ILE A 399 -0.37 -5.95 -15.65
N GLY A 400 0.12 -6.40 -14.51
CA GLY A 400 1.29 -5.87 -13.83
C GLY A 400 2.42 -6.90 -13.79
N ALA A 401 3.65 -6.44 -13.93
CA ALA A 401 4.83 -7.24 -13.63
C ALA A 401 5.91 -6.38 -12.98
N ASN A 402 6.54 -6.91 -11.97
CA ASN A 402 7.69 -6.28 -11.32
C ASN A 402 8.80 -7.33 -11.19
N VAL A 403 9.99 -7.02 -11.68
CA VAL A 403 11.18 -7.87 -11.55
C VAL A 403 12.32 -7.00 -11.04
N GLY A 404 12.98 -7.46 -10.00
CA GLY A 404 14.09 -6.71 -9.45
C GLY A 404 15.21 -7.58 -8.93
N MET A 405 16.36 -6.93 -8.83
CA MET A 405 17.58 -7.52 -8.31
C MET A 405 18.25 -6.54 -7.35
N ARG A 406 18.77 -7.07 -6.27
CA ARG A 406 19.53 -6.33 -5.27
C ARG A 406 20.90 -7.00 -5.14
N TYR A 407 21.96 -6.21 -5.09
CA TYR A 407 23.33 -6.67 -4.89
C TYR A 407 23.96 -5.94 -3.71
N SER A 408 24.28 -6.64 -2.65
CA SER A 408 24.91 -6.06 -1.45
C SER A 408 26.43 -6.06 -1.61
N PHE A 409 27.02 -4.90 -1.90
CA PHE A 409 28.47 -4.71 -1.93
C PHE A 409 29.05 -4.78 -0.51
N ARG A 410 28.33 -4.19 0.43
CA ARG A 410 28.60 -4.12 1.86
C ARG A 410 27.26 -4.02 2.61
N ASP A 411 27.27 -4.20 3.91
CA ASP A 411 26.07 -4.06 4.74
C ASP A 411 25.43 -2.67 4.64
N TRP A 412 26.24 -1.67 4.32
CA TRP A 412 25.84 -0.28 4.20
C TRP A 412 25.71 0.22 2.74
N LEU A 413 26.05 -0.60 1.74
CA LEU A 413 26.03 -0.20 0.32
C LEU A 413 25.47 -1.31 -0.55
N ALA A 414 24.45 -0.99 -1.34
CA ALA A 414 23.82 -1.91 -2.29
C ALA A 414 23.51 -1.25 -3.62
N GLY A 415 23.55 -2.06 -4.70
CA GLY A 415 23.02 -1.74 -6.01
C GLY A 415 21.63 -2.33 -6.20
N THR A 416 20.79 -1.65 -6.96
CA THR A 416 19.42 -2.06 -7.27
C THR A 416 19.17 -2.01 -8.77
N LEU A 417 18.39 -2.95 -9.27
CA LEU A 417 17.86 -2.95 -10.64
C LEU A 417 16.40 -3.35 -10.54
N ASP A 418 15.51 -2.52 -11.08
CA ASP A 418 14.07 -2.73 -11.05
C ASP A 418 13.47 -2.53 -12.44
N TYR A 419 12.64 -3.47 -12.85
CA TYR A 419 11.81 -3.35 -14.04
C TYR A 419 10.35 -3.50 -13.66
N MET A 420 9.51 -2.59 -14.12
CA MET A 420 8.07 -2.60 -13.93
C MET A 420 7.35 -2.49 -15.28
N LEU A 421 6.34 -3.32 -15.44
CA LEU A 421 5.37 -3.28 -16.53
C LEU A 421 3.98 -2.98 -15.97
N GLN A 422 3.26 -2.08 -16.61
CA GLN A 422 1.84 -1.83 -16.41
C GLN A 422 1.16 -1.83 -17.78
N ASP A 423 0.18 -2.70 -17.98
CA ASP A 423 -0.66 -2.76 -19.17
C ASP A 423 -2.12 -2.71 -18.73
N VAL A 424 -2.81 -1.64 -19.10
CA VAL A 424 -4.22 -1.41 -18.80
C VAL A 424 -4.99 -1.39 -20.11
N GLN A 425 -5.88 -2.32 -20.29
CA GLN A 425 -6.76 -2.43 -21.45
C GLN A 425 -8.20 -2.24 -21.00
N THR A 426 -8.91 -1.30 -21.61
CA THR A 426 -10.29 -0.98 -21.26
C THR A 426 -11.16 -0.82 -22.51
N ASP A 427 -12.42 -1.21 -22.38
CA ASP A 427 -13.45 -0.97 -23.39
C ASP A 427 -14.02 0.45 -23.32
N PHE A 428 -13.75 1.16 -22.23
CA PHE A 428 -14.29 2.48 -21.95
C PHE A 428 -13.71 3.56 -22.85
N ARG A 429 -14.60 4.40 -23.41
CA ARG A 429 -14.26 5.56 -24.22
C ARG A 429 -15.15 6.71 -23.80
N TYR A 430 -14.59 7.91 -23.65
CA TYR A 430 -15.37 9.08 -23.24
C TYR A 430 -14.99 10.32 -24.05
N ASP A 431 -15.95 11.22 -24.20
CA ASP A 431 -15.75 12.48 -24.91
C ASP A 431 -15.13 13.50 -23.95
N VAL A 432 -13.92 13.96 -24.26
CA VAL A 432 -13.24 15.04 -23.52
C VAL A 432 -13.61 16.44 -24.03
N GLY A 433 -14.61 16.53 -24.87
CA GLY A 433 -15.09 17.75 -25.52
C GLY A 433 -14.53 17.94 -26.93
N ARG A 434 -15.24 18.75 -27.73
CA ARG A 434 -14.94 19.04 -29.14
C ARG A 434 -14.90 17.81 -30.05
N GLY A 435 -15.59 16.72 -29.67
CA GLY A 435 -15.60 15.46 -30.42
C GLY A 435 -14.31 14.65 -30.33
N MET A 436 -13.44 14.94 -29.38
CA MET A 436 -12.26 14.13 -29.08
C MET A 436 -12.66 13.00 -28.13
N ILE A 437 -12.38 11.76 -28.56
CA ILE A 437 -12.63 10.57 -27.76
C ILE A 437 -11.34 10.17 -27.04
N SER A 438 -11.37 10.10 -25.73
CA SER A 438 -10.26 9.59 -24.92
C SER A 438 -10.34 8.08 -24.76
N ASN A 439 -9.18 7.44 -24.87
CA ASN A 439 -8.97 6.02 -24.60
C ASN A 439 -8.04 5.89 -23.38
N PRO A 440 -8.53 5.46 -22.23
CA PRO A 440 -7.69 5.31 -21.03
C PRO A 440 -6.83 4.05 -21.00
N SER A 441 -6.82 3.24 -22.05
CA SER A 441 -5.86 2.13 -22.18
C SER A 441 -4.44 2.65 -22.29
N PHE A 442 -3.47 1.93 -21.73
CA PHE A 442 -2.05 2.26 -21.91
C PHE A 442 -1.14 1.07 -21.60
N VAL A 443 0.06 1.11 -22.16
CA VAL A 443 1.18 0.25 -21.75
C VAL A 443 2.32 1.14 -21.29
N ARG A 444 2.93 0.79 -20.17
CA ARG A 444 4.05 1.50 -19.59
C ARG A 444 5.12 0.54 -19.10
N HIS A 445 6.36 0.83 -19.47
CA HIS A 445 7.55 0.16 -18.97
C HIS A 445 8.38 1.15 -18.16
N GLU A 446 8.93 0.71 -17.07
CA GLU A 446 9.89 1.45 -16.28
C GLU A 446 11.08 0.55 -15.95
N LEU A 447 12.30 1.03 -16.24
CA LEU A 447 13.54 0.36 -15.91
C LEU A 447 14.39 1.33 -15.12
N VAL A 448 14.75 0.95 -13.89
CA VAL A 448 15.52 1.80 -12.97
C VAL A 448 16.71 1.05 -12.43
N LEU A 449 17.87 1.71 -12.45
CA LEU A 449 19.12 1.26 -11.83
C LEU A 449 19.47 2.22 -10.70
N GLY A 450 19.84 1.71 -9.55
CA GLY A 450 20.12 2.53 -8.38
C GLY A 450 21.28 2.07 -7.54
N VAL A 451 21.74 2.98 -6.69
CA VAL A 451 22.69 2.70 -5.60
C VAL A 451 22.11 3.29 -4.32
N ARG A 452 22.16 2.52 -3.24
CA ARG A 452 21.68 2.93 -1.92
C ARG A 452 22.75 2.73 -0.87
N ALA A 453 22.90 3.70 0.00
CA ALA A 453 23.84 3.68 1.11
C ALA A 453 23.12 4.00 2.42
N ALA A 454 23.51 3.33 3.50
CA ALA A 454 23.02 3.57 4.86
C ALA A 454 24.21 3.76 5.80
N TYR A 455 24.04 4.62 6.84
CA TYR A 455 25.05 4.81 7.87
C TYR A 455 24.64 4.13 9.18
#